data_b890a6f0166dfcccec4b1f4ae7387f98
#
_entry.id   b890a6f0166dfcccec4b1f4ae7387f98
#
_cell.length_a   1.000
_cell.length_b   1.000
_cell.length_c   1.000
_cell.angle_alpha   90.00
_cell.angle_beta   90.00
_cell.angle_gamma   90.00
#
_symmetry.space_group_name_H-M   'P 1'
#
loop_
_entity.id
_entity.type
_entity.pdbx_description
1 polymer ?
#
loop_
_entity_poly.entity_id
_entity_poly.type
_entity_poly.pdbx_seq_one_letter_code
_entity_poly.pdbx_strand_id
1 'polypeptide(L)'
;MIPRGLDWLEERTGLPSAVAHFMNEEVPASAGWHQVFGSVALFCFLVQVFTGILLAMNYAPTPGEAYNSVRYIATELTGGRMIRGLHHWGASMMIIVVVLHMVQTLLWGAYKRPREATWIVGVFLLLLTFAYGLTGYLLPWDNRAYWGTVVATQIAASAPGAGEYISRLLGGEGAIGVVTFARFYAIHVLILPPATMLLIAIHVFLVRKHGVAPAPGDEAKPKKKFYPEQVFKDTVAIFIAFAILFALSVAVRVPLERLADPTDTTYIPRPEWYFLFLFQTLKYFQGPLELVGSTVLPGLAVLALMLVPFFDRSRLQRVRQRTLAIGVVALGALGWTGLTVAAIRSTPPSPAIDVTEMQGPEPWQQLTPEALAGIGYYRKEACPSCHAGDRKLTPGAAKRTAEWMIQHFKNPGPNANVAPVELTSAETKSLASFLLKLTPEAAKALDAAPQSAVEGAMLYQSNHCNVCHRVNGVGMKTGPPLNGVAQRRTREWLEEHFVNPQKLSPGTPMPAYKFSSKDMDRMVTYVLSVP
;
A
#
# COMPACT_ATOMS: atom_id res chain seq x y z
N MET A 1 -22.65 -27.69 36.98
CA MET A 1 -21.98 -26.36 37.15
C MET A 1 -22.32 -25.33 36.05
N ILE A 2 -22.64 -25.76 34.81
CA ILE A 2 -23.01 -24.87 33.68
C ILE A 2 -24.33 -24.08 33.90
N PRO A 3 -25.42 -24.65 34.50
CA PRO A 3 -26.66 -23.90 34.68
C PRO A 3 -26.51 -22.61 35.51
N ARG A 4 -25.76 -22.67 36.62
CA ARG A 4 -25.56 -21.50 37.50
C ARG A 4 -24.76 -20.33 36.86
N GLY A 5 -23.91 -20.63 35.90
CA GLY A 5 -23.14 -19.61 35.16
C GLY A 5 -24.01 -18.88 34.13
N LEU A 6 -24.91 -19.60 33.45
CA LEU A 6 -25.84 -19.01 32.49
C LEU A 6 -26.92 -18.16 33.20
N ASP A 7 -27.42 -18.61 34.37
CA ASP A 7 -28.35 -17.84 35.18
C ASP A 7 -27.72 -16.54 35.68
N TRP A 8 -26.45 -16.58 36.11
CA TRP A 8 -25.68 -15.40 36.53
C TRP A 8 -25.51 -14.40 35.40
N LEU A 9 -25.16 -14.90 34.16
CA LEU A 9 -25.06 -14.08 32.97
C LEU A 9 -26.39 -13.47 32.57
N GLU A 10 -27.49 -14.26 32.62
CA GLU A 10 -28.82 -13.79 32.29
C GLU A 10 -29.24 -12.63 33.21
N GLU A 11 -29.14 -12.84 34.52
CA GLU A 11 -29.50 -11.83 35.50
C GLU A 11 -28.79 -10.49 35.34
N ARG A 12 -27.55 -10.49 34.84
CA ARG A 12 -26.67 -9.30 34.76
C ARG A 12 -26.61 -8.66 33.39
N THR A 13 -26.83 -9.42 32.34
CA THR A 13 -26.60 -8.97 30.96
C THR A 13 -27.78 -9.20 30.03
N GLY A 14 -28.69 -10.12 30.33
CA GLY A 14 -29.72 -10.58 29.41
C GLY A 14 -29.18 -11.26 28.15
N LEU A 15 -27.87 -11.57 28.13
CA LEU A 15 -27.19 -12.09 26.92
C LEU A 15 -27.72 -13.47 26.49
N PRO A 16 -27.93 -14.45 27.37
CA PRO A 16 -28.52 -15.73 27.01
C PRO A 16 -29.91 -15.60 26.36
N SER A 17 -30.81 -14.78 26.93
CA SER A 17 -32.12 -14.50 26.34
C SER A 17 -32.01 -13.79 24.99
N ALA A 18 -31.11 -12.83 24.85
CA ALA A 18 -30.88 -12.12 23.59
C ALA A 18 -30.37 -13.08 22.49
N VAL A 19 -29.44 -13.97 22.84
CA VAL A 19 -28.93 -15.01 21.92
C VAL A 19 -30.05 -16.01 21.57
N ALA A 20 -30.83 -16.48 22.56
CA ALA A 20 -31.95 -17.39 22.32
C ALA A 20 -33.00 -16.75 21.41
N HIS A 21 -33.33 -15.47 21.63
CA HIS A 21 -34.24 -14.72 20.76
C HIS A 21 -33.70 -14.63 19.33
N PHE A 22 -32.44 -14.32 19.17
CA PHE A 22 -31.76 -14.28 17.86
C PHE A 22 -31.80 -15.64 17.13
N MET A 23 -31.51 -16.72 17.85
CA MET A 23 -31.46 -18.07 17.27
C MET A 23 -32.84 -18.59 16.87
N ASN A 24 -33.88 -18.17 17.60
CA ASN A 24 -35.28 -18.55 17.34
C ASN A 24 -36.02 -17.60 16.39
N GLU A 25 -35.33 -16.59 15.82
CA GLU A 25 -35.93 -15.68 14.85
C GLU A 25 -36.52 -16.44 13.66
N GLU A 26 -37.71 -16.03 13.26
CA GLU A 26 -38.41 -16.64 12.12
C GLU A 26 -37.99 -15.99 10.81
N VAL A 27 -37.57 -16.82 9.84
CA VAL A 27 -37.24 -16.42 8.48
C VAL A 27 -38.24 -17.01 7.49
N PRO A 28 -38.46 -16.37 6.31
CA PRO A 28 -39.32 -16.91 5.27
C PRO A 28 -38.88 -18.32 4.84
N ALA A 29 -39.81 -19.15 4.40
CA ALA A 29 -39.54 -20.49 3.92
C ALA A 29 -38.53 -20.50 2.73
N SER A 30 -38.52 -19.43 1.91
CA SER A 30 -37.60 -19.21 0.81
C SER A 30 -36.19 -18.82 1.22
N ALA A 31 -35.95 -18.51 2.50
CA ALA A 31 -34.60 -18.18 2.96
C ALA A 31 -33.60 -19.31 2.66
N GLY A 32 -32.43 -18.97 2.11
CA GLY A 32 -31.49 -20.00 1.64
C GLY A 32 -30.13 -19.44 1.24
N TRP A 33 -29.44 -20.16 0.37
CA TRP A 33 -28.07 -19.83 -0.07
C TRP A 33 -27.91 -18.46 -0.73
N HIS A 34 -28.94 -17.90 -1.32
CA HIS A 34 -28.88 -16.56 -1.93
C HIS A 34 -28.78 -15.42 -0.89
N GLN A 35 -29.01 -15.70 0.39
CA GLN A 35 -28.99 -14.69 1.45
C GLN A 35 -27.68 -14.68 2.26
N VAL A 36 -26.75 -15.60 2.00
CA VAL A 36 -25.47 -15.69 2.74
C VAL A 36 -24.51 -14.51 2.48
N PHE A 37 -24.72 -13.74 1.41
CA PHE A 37 -23.81 -12.65 1.06
C PHE A 37 -23.67 -11.57 2.14
N GLY A 38 -24.76 -11.28 2.88
CA GLY A 38 -24.70 -10.33 3.99
C GLY A 38 -23.80 -10.80 5.14
N SER A 39 -23.92 -12.07 5.52
CA SER A 39 -23.08 -12.69 6.56
C SER A 39 -21.62 -12.79 6.13
N VAL A 40 -21.35 -13.13 4.87
CA VAL A 40 -19.99 -13.17 4.32
C VAL A 40 -19.40 -11.76 4.22
N ALA A 41 -20.18 -10.73 3.87
CA ALA A 41 -19.71 -9.34 3.86
C ALA A 41 -19.31 -8.87 5.27
N LEU A 42 -20.12 -9.19 6.27
CA LEU A 42 -19.78 -8.90 7.67
C LEU A 42 -18.51 -9.63 8.11
N PHE A 43 -18.37 -10.90 7.75
CA PHE A 43 -17.15 -11.66 8.01
C PHE A 43 -15.93 -11.01 7.36
N CYS A 44 -16.01 -10.62 6.08
CA CYS A 44 -14.93 -9.91 5.40
C CYS A 44 -14.58 -8.61 6.12
N PHE A 45 -15.57 -7.83 6.56
CA PHE A 45 -15.33 -6.62 7.33
C PHE A 45 -14.58 -6.90 8.63
N LEU A 46 -14.96 -7.94 9.38
CA LEU A 46 -14.26 -8.33 10.61
C LEU A 46 -12.80 -8.76 10.34
N VAL A 47 -12.57 -9.50 9.26
CA VAL A 47 -11.20 -9.85 8.81
C VAL A 47 -10.40 -8.57 8.51
N GLN A 48 -10.99 -7.58 7.82
CA GLN A 48 -10.31 -6.32 7.54
C GLN A 48 -9.96 -5.55 8.81
N VAL A 49 -10.88 -5.45 9.76
CA VAL A 49 -10.62 -4.78 11.05
C VAL A 49 -9.51 -5.48 11.81
N PHE A 50 -9.59 -6.79 11.96
CA PHE A 50 -8.60 -7.57 12.72
C PHE A 50 -7.21 -7.50 12.08
N THR A 51 -7.11 -7.77 10.78
CA THR A 51 -5.83 -7.71 10.07
C THR A 51 -5.29 -6.29 9.98
N GLY A 52 -6.16 -5.28 9.83
CA GLY A 52 -5.79 -3.87 9.83
C GLY A 52 -5.16 -3.41 11.14
N ILE A 53 -5.71 -3.83 12.29
CA ILE A 53 -5.12 -3.57 13.61
C ILE A 53 -3.73 -4.19 13.72
N LEU A 54 -3.57 -5.46 13.32
CA LEU A 54 -2.28 -6.15 13.35
C LEU A 54 -1.23 -5.48 12.44
N LEU A 55 -1.63 -5.01 11.27
CA LEU A 55 -0.77 -4.25 10.37
C LEU A 55 -0.37 -2.91 10.98
N ALA A 56 -1.34 -2.16 11.54
CA ALA A 56 -1.12 -0.85 12.14
C ALA A 56 -0.10 -0.89 13.30
N MET A 57 -0.01 -2.01 14.04
CA MET A 57 0.98 -2.19 15.11
C MET A 57 2.43 -2.21 14.62
N ASN A 58 2.66 -2.50 13.33
CA ASN A 58 3.99 -2.63 12.72
C ASN A 58 4.22 -1.63 11.58
N TYR A 59 3.30 -0.70 11.40
CA TYR A 59 3.30 0.24 10.28
C TYR A 59 3.66 1.65 10.74
N ALA A 60 4.59 2.31 10.05
CA ALA A 60 4.99 3.68 10.32
C ALA A 60 4.27 4.65 9.36
N PRO A 61 3.27 5.44 9.81
CA PRO A 61 2.41 6.23 8.95
C PRO A 61 3.04 7.57 8.50
N THR A 62 4.20 7.49 7.86
CA THR A 62 4.89 8.66 7.27
C THR A 62 5.43 8.32 5.88
N PRO A 63 5.48 9.27 4.95
CA PRO A 63 6.05 9.04 3.61
C PRO A 63 7.48 8.50 3.60
N GLY A 64 8.28 8.84 4.63
CA GLY A 64 9.67 8.39 4.74
C GLY A 64 9.83 6.93 5.15
N GLU A 65 8.86 6.38 5.91
CA GLU A 65 8.98 5.07 6.53
C GLU A 65 7.89 4.08 6.11
N ALA A 66 6.81 4.55 5.52
CA ALA A 66 5.66 3.71 5.16
C ALA A 66 6.06 2.52 4.27
N TYR A 67 6.79 2.79 3.21
CA TYR A 67 7.26 1.76 2.28
C TYR A 67 8.16 0.72 2.97
N ASN A 68 9.11 1.18 3.78
CA ASN A 68 10.02 0.31 4.52
C ASN A 68 9.29 -0.54 5.57
N SER A 69 8.29 0.03 6.25
CA SER A 69 7.48 -0.73 7.20
C SER A 69 6.62 -1.80 6.53
N VAL A 70 6.05 -1.51 5.34
CA VAL A 70 5.33 -2.52 4.54
C VAL A 70 6.28 -3.63 4.07
N ARG A 71 7.49 -3.28 3.65
CA ARG A 71 8.53 -4.25 3.29
C ARG A 71 8.88 -5.14 4.49
N TYR A 72 9.17 -4.54 5.64
CA TYR A 72 9.44 -5.26 6.88
C TYR A 72 8.32 -6.25 7.24
N ILE A 73 7.06 -5.81 7.19
CA ILE A 73 5.90 -6.67 7.42
C ILE A 73 5.87 -7.85 6.43
N ALA A 74 6.22 -7.60 5.17
CA ALA A 74 6.13 -8.62 4.12
C ALA A 74 7.29 -9.64 4.14
N THR A 75 8.47 -9.26 4.65
CA THR A 75 9.70 -10.06 4.52
C THR A 75 10.28 -10.55 5.84
N GLU A 76 10.16 -9.79 6.92
CA GLU A 76 10.87 -10.04 8.17
C GLU A 76 9.93 -10.42 9.33
N LEU A 77 8.74 -9.83 9.37
CA LEU A 77 7.79 -10.07 10.45
C LEU A 77 7.17 -11.47 10.33
N THR A 78 7.31 -12.28 11.36
CA THR A 78 6.71 -13.61 11.42
C THR A 78 5.18 -13.53 11.21
N GLY A 79 4.67 -14.21 10.18
CA GLY A 79 3.26 -14.16 9.81
C GLY A 79 2.81 -12.87 9.10
N GLY A 80 3.67 -11.86 9.02
CA GLY A 80 3.33 -10.55 8.44
C GLY A 80 2.88 -10.64 6.97
N ARG A 81 3.56 -11.47 6.17
CA ARG A 81 3.17 -11.74 4.79
C ARG A 81 1.72 -12.25 4.69
N MET A 82 1.34 -13.21 5.55
CA MET A 82 -0.01 -13.77 5.56
C MET A 82 -1.04 -12.74 6.01
N ILE A 83 -0.75 -11.95 7.06
CA ILE A 83 -1.65 -10.90 7.56
C ILE A 83 -1.86 -9.83 6.49
N ARG A 84 -0.79 -9.38 5.82
CA ARG A 84 -0.89 -8.44 4.70
C ARG A 84 -1.68 -9.05 3.54
N GLY A 85 -1.48 -10.34 3.25
CA GLY A 85 -2.24 -11.08 2.24
C GLY A 85 -3.74 -11.13 2.55
N LEU A 86 -4.11 -11.49 3.77
CA LEU A 86 -5.51 -11.51 4.23
C LEU A 86 -6.16 -10.13 4.14
N HIS A 87 -5.43 -9.06 4.46
CA HIS A 87 -5.92 -7.70 4.36
C HIS A 87 -6.15 -7.28 2.91
N HIS A 88 -5.18 -7.46 2.04
CA HIS A 88 -5.25 -7.06 0.63
C HIS A 88 -6.29 -7.88 -0.18
N TRP A 89 -6.22 -9.21 -0.11
CA TRP A 89 -7.16 -10.07 -0.82
C TRP A 89 -8.55 -10.03 -0.19
N GLY A 90 -8.61 -9.81 1.14
CA GLY A 90 -9.85 -9.61 1.86
C GLY A 90 -10.56 -8.33 1.43
N ALA A 91 -9.86 -7.24 1.15
CA ALA A 91 -10.45 -6.02 0.58
C ALA A 91 -11.09 -6.30 -0.79
N SER A 92 -10.40 -7.02 -1.66
CA SER A 92 -10.94 -7.45 -2.96
C SER A 92 -12.19 -8.34 -2.80
N MET A 93 -12.16 -9.32 -1.91
CA MET A 93 -13.30 -10.19 -1.63
C MET A 93 -14.47 -9.42 -1.03
N MET A 94 -14.23 -8.50 -0.12
CA MET A 94 -15.27 -7.64 0.48
C MET A 94 -16.02 -6.85 -0.59
N ILE A 95 -15.31 -6.22 -1.53
CA ILE A 95 -15.91 -5.48 -2.64
C ILE A 95 -16.78 -6.40 -3.50
N ILE A 96 -16.26 -7.57 -3.88
CA ILE A 96 -17.01 -8.56 -4.68
C ILE A 96 -18.28 -8.98 -3.95
N VAL A 97 -18.16 -9.36 -2.69
CA VAL A 97 -19.29 -9.87 -1.89
C VAL A 97 -20.34 -8.79 -1.65
N VAL A 98 -19.95 -7.54 -1.35
CA VAL A 98 -20.88 -6.42 -1.16
C VAL A 98 -21.62 -6.10 -2.46
N VAL A 99 -20.93 -6.12 -3.61
CA VAL A 99 -21.58 -5.94 -4.92
C VAL A 99 -22.55 -7.08 -5.22
N LEU A 100 -22.16 -8.33 -4.96
CA LEU A 100 -23.06 -9.50 -5.13
C LEU A 100 -24.27 -9.42 -4.20
N HIS A 101 -24.07 -8.97 -2.95
CA HIS A 101 -25.16 -8.73 -2.01
C HIS A 101 -26.15 -7.68 -2.53
N MET A 102 -25.64 -6.58 -3.06
CA MET A 102 -26.49 -5.55 -3.67
C MET A 102 -27.22 -6.06 -4.91
N VAL A 103 -26.55 -6.76 -5.82
CA VAL A 103 -27.16 -7.36 -7.02
C VAL A 103 -28.25 -8.35 -6.61
N GLN A 104 -27.97 -9.21 -5.65
CA GLN A 104 -28.97 -10.13 -5.12
C GLN A 104 -30.20 -9.37 -4.59
N THR A 105 -29.99 -8.37 -3.74
CA THR A 105 -31.06 -7.56 -3.17
C THR A 105 -31.87 -6.83 -4.26
N LEU A 106 -31.18 -6.33 -5.31
CA LEU A 106 -31.80 -5.69 -6.45
C LEU A 106 -32.67 -6.68 -7.24
N LEU A 107 -32.14 -7.85 -7.58
CA LEU A 107 -32.85 -8.85 -8.41
C LEU A 107 -34.06 -9.44 -7.69
N TRP A 108 -34.00 -9.63 -6.38
CA TRP A 108 -35.13 -10.12 -5.56
C TRP A 108 -36.12 -9.02 -5.16
N GLY A 109 -35.83 -7.73 -5.47
CA GLY A 109 -36.67 -6.62 -5.06
C GLY A 109 -36.78 -6.49 -3.53
N ALA A 110 -35.74 -6.92 -2.82
CA ALA A 110 -35.75 -6.94 -1.35
C ALA A 110 -35.72 -5.54 -0.70
N TYR A 111 -35.44 -4.50 -1.49
CA TYR A 111 -35.48 -3.09 -1.10
C TYR A 111 -36.88 -2.46 -1.09
N LYS A 112 -37.90 -3.19 -1.57
CA LYS A 112 -39.25 -2.66 -1.67
C LYS A 112 -39.87 -2.45 -0.25
N ARG A 113 -40.89 -1.61 -0.20
CA ARG A 113 -41.56 -1.25 1.05
C ARG A 113 -41.80 -2.47 1.94
N PRO A 114 -41.44 -2.37 3.24
CA PRO A 114 -40.98 -1.20 4.01
C PRO A 114 -39.43 -1.13 4.18
N ARG A 115 -38.63 -1.64 3.23
CA ARG A 115 -37.15 -1.83 3.34
C ARG A 115 -36.35 -0.78 2.59
N GLU A 116 -36.95 0.35 2.22
CA GLU A 116 -36.29 1.44 1.49
C GLU A 116 -35.09 2.00 2.25
N ALA A 117 -35.26 2.24 3.56
CA ALA A 117 -34.20 2.74 4.42
C ALA A 117 -33.04 1.73 4.54
N THR A 118 -33.34 0.43 4.58
CA THR A 118 -32.33 -0.64 4.60
C THR A 118 -31.46 -0.59 3.35
N TRP A 119 -32.08 -0.40 2.18
CA TRP A 119 -31.37 -0.25 0.91
C TRP A 119 -30.48 0.99 0.89
N ILE A 120 -30.99 2.16 1.30
CA ILE A 120 -30.22 3.40 1.32
C ILE A 120 -28.97 3.27 2.21
N VAL A 121 -29.12 2.72 3.41
CA VAL A 121 -27.99 2.44 4.31
C VAL A 121 -27.01 1.46 3.65
N GLY A 122 -27.51 0.46 2.92
CA GLY A 122 -26.68 -0.46 2.13
C GLY A 122 -25.88 0.24 1.03
N VAL A 123 -26.45 1.24 0.35
CA VAL A 123 -25.72 2.07 -0.64
C VAL A 123 -24.62 2.88 0.04
N PHE A 124 -24.87 3.46 1.22
CA PHE A 124 -23.81 4.13 1.98
C PHE A 124 -22.70 3.18 2.40
N LEU A 125 -23.02 1.96 2.83
CA LEU A 125 -22.03 0.92 3.15
C LEU A 125 -21.17 0.55 1.92
N LEU A 126 -21.79 0.45 0.73
CA LEU A 126 -21.03 0.26 -0.51
C LEU A 126 -20.05 1.41 -0.77
N LEU A 127 -20.51 2.66 -0.63
CA LEU A 127 -19.65 3.84 -0.82
C LEU A 127 -18.50 3.86 0.19
N LEU A 128 -18.74 3.51 1.46
CA LEU A 128 -17.68 3.37 2.45
C LEU A 128 -16.69 2.26 2.08
N THR A 129 -17.17 1.14 1.50
CA THR A 129 -16.29 0.06 1.02
C THR A 129 -15.33 0.55 -0.07
N PHE A 130 -15.81 1.36 -1.01
CA PHE A 130 -14.94 2.00 -2.01
C PHE A 130 -14.02 3.06 -1.39
N ALA A 131 -14.49 3.81 -0.39
CA ALA A 131 -13.65 4.77 0.33
C ALA A 131 -12.48 4.07 1.07
N TYR A 132 -12.71 2.89 1.65
CA TYR A 132 -11.64 2.06 2.20
C TYR A 132 -10.63 1.65 1.12
N GLY A 133 -11.13 1.18 -0.03
CA GLY A 133 -10.27 0.82 -1.15
C GLY A 133 -9.37 1.98 -1.60
N LEU A 134 -9.93 3.19 -1.68
CA LEU A 134 -9.19 4.39 -2.06
C LEU A 134 -8.18 4.82 -1.00
N THR A 135 -8.63 4.93 0.26
CA THR A 135 -7.77 5.46 1.34
C THR A 135 -6.66 4.49 1.74
N GLY A 136 -6.93 3.17 1.71
CA GLY A 136 -5.93 2.14 1.99
C GLY A 136 -4.89 1.99 0.86
N TYR A 137 -5.26 2.36 -0.36
CA TYR A 137 -4.40 2.24 -1.52
C TYR A 137 -3.12 3.10 -1.44
N LEU A 138 -3.17 4.28 -0.82
CA LEU A 138 -2.01 5.16 -0.65
C LEU A 138 -0.98 4.61 0.36
N LEU A 139 -1.41 3.80 1.32
CA LEU A 139 -0.62 3.47 2.50
C LEU A 139 0.68 2.69 2.22
N PRO A 140 0.82 1.84 1.19
CA PRO A 140 2.10 1.23 0.83
C PRO A 140 3.17 2.22 0.39
N TRP A 141 2.80 3.42 -0.03
CA TRP A 141 3.67 4.49 -0.51
C TRP A 141 4.62 4.06 -1.63
N ASP A 142 4.13 3.21 -2.51
CA ASP A 142 4.79 2.87 -3.78
C ASP A 142 4.37 3.81 -4.91
N ASN A 143 4.99 3.70 -6.08
CA ASN A 143 4.71 4.58 -7.22
C ASN A 143 3.24 4.49 -7.67
N ARG A 144 2.69 3.29 -7.66
CA ARG A 144 1.29 3.02 -8.00
C ARG A 144 0.33 3.72 -7.04
N ALA A 145 0.59 3.60 -5.73
CA ALA A 145 -0.19 4.23 -4.68
C ALA A 145 -0.13 5.77 -4.76
N TYR A 146 1.06 6.32 -4.94
CA TYR A 146 1.27 7.77 -5.04
C TYR A 146 0.52 8.37 -6.24
N TRP A 147 0.82 7.90 -7.46
CA TRP A 147 0.25 8.47 -8.67
C TRP A 147 -1.24 8.18 -8.82
N GLY A 148 -1.73 7.03 -8.35
CA GLY A 148 -3.16 6.75 -8.27
C GLY A 148 -3.89 7.72 -7.34
N THR A 149 -3.28 8.12 -6.24
CA THR A 149 -3.83 9.12 -5.31
C THR A 149 -3.79 10.52 -5.90
N VAL A 150 -2.73 10.89 -6.64
CA VAL A 150 -2.68 12.16 -7.40
C VAL A 150 -3.91 12.28 -8.30
N VAL A 151 -4.20 11.26 -9.11
CA VAL A 151 -5.38 11.26 -9.99
C VAL A 151 -6.68 11.36 -9.19
N ALA A 152 -6.83 10.56 -8.13
CA ALA A 152 -8.05 10.57 -7.32
C ALA A 152 -8.30 11.93 -6.64
N THR A 153 -7.27 12.58 -6.13
CA THR A 153 -7.40 13.92 -5.50
C THR A 153 -7.67 15.01 -6.53
N GLN A 154 -7.11 14.92 -7.74
CA GLN A 154 -7.42 15.82 -8.83
C GLN A 154 -8.89 15.70 -9.29
N ILE A 155 -9.39 14.46 -9.41
CA ILE A 155 -10.81 14.20 -9.70
C ILE A 155 -11.70 14.81 -8.61
N ALA A 156 -11.36 14.61 -7.34
CA ALA A 156 -12.11 15.18 -6.23
C ALA A 156 -12.09 16.71 -6.23
N ALA A 157 -10.96 17.32 -6.60
CA ALA A 157 -10.80 18.77 -6.71
C ALA A 157 -11.63 19.37 -7.87
N SER A 158 -11.91 18.62 -8.93
CA SER A 158 -12.70 19.08 -10.07
C SER A 158 -14.22 19.13 -9.82
N ALA A 159 -14.70 18.63 -8.67
CA ALA A 159 -16.13 18.60 -8.35
C ALA A 159 -16.71 20.02 -8.17
N PRO A 160 -17.78 20.40 -8.91
CA PRO A 160 -18.34 21.75 -8.87
C PRO A 160 -18.82 22.13 -7.46
N GLY A 161 -18.41 23.30 -6.99
CA GLY A 161 -18.80 23.88 -5.69
C GLY A 161 -18.19 23.21 -4.46
N ALA A 162 -17.84 21.94 -4.51
CA ALA A 162 -17.28 21.21 -3.38
C ALA A 162 -15.78 20.87 -3.53
N GLY A 163 -15.26 20.89 -4.76
CA GLY A 163 -13.92 20.39 -5.08
C GLY A 163 -12.79 21.06 -4.30
N GLU A 164 -12.83 22.36 -4.16
CA GLU A 164 -11.82 23.12 -3.39
C GLU A 164 -11.82 22.70 -1.92
N TYR A 165 -13.00 22.55 -1.31
CA TYR A 165 -13.12 22.10 0.09
C TYR A 165 -12.65 20.67 0.26
N ILE A 166 -13.00 19.77 -0.66
CA ILE A 166 -12.56 18.37 -0.64
C ILE A 166 -11.04 18.30 -0.82
N SER A 167 -10.48 19.06 -1.75
CA SER A 167 -9.03 19.12 -1.98
C SER A 167 -8.29 19.60 -0.73
N ARG A 168 -8.76 20.67 -0.12
CA ARG A 168 -8.22 21.17 1.16
C ARG A 168 -8.33 20.13 2.28
N LEU A 169 -9.48 19.48 2.39
CA LEU A 169 -9.72 18.43 3.41
C LEU A 169 -8.77 17.24 3.22
N LEU A 170 -8.51 16.83 1.99
CA LEU A 170 -7.61 15.73 1.67
C LEU A 170 -6.13 16.14 1.68
N GLY A 171 -5.80 17.44 1.76
CA GLY A 171 -4.42 17.93 1.73
C GLY A 171 -3.79 17.91 0.34
N GLY A 172 -4.62 17.97 -0.72
CA GLY A 172 -4.21 17.92 -2.13
C GLY A 172 -3.88 19.27 -2.76
N GLU A 173 -3.67 20.33 -1.97
CA GLU A 173 -3.20 21.63 -2.49
C GLU A 173 -1.72 21.53 -2.83
N GLY A 174 -1.41 21.17 -4.09
CA GLY A 174 -0.05 20.94 -4.56
C GLY A 174 0.30 19.44 -4.69
N ALA A 175 1.54 19.06 -4.36
CA ALA A 175 1.98 17.69 -4.41
C ALA A 175 1.45 16.87 -3.22
N ILE A 176 1.14 15.60 -3.47
CA ILE A 176 0.82 14.64 -2.40
C ILE A 176 2.01 14.55 -1.44
N GLY A 177 1.79 14.89 -0.18
CA GLY A 177 2.86 14.97 0.82
C GLY A 177 2.45 14.40 2.17
N VAL A 178 3.19 14.79 3.21
CA VAL A 178 3.01 14.31 4.60
C VAL A 178 1.58 14.54 5.09
N VAL A 179 0.99 15.69 4.78
CA VAL A 179 -0.36 16.05 5.25
C VAL A 179 -1.42 15.17 4.59
N THR A 180 -1.35 14.97 3.28
CA THR A 180 -2.26 14.07 2.54
C THR A 180 -2.15 12.65 3.09
N PHE A 181 -0.93 12.18 3.24
CA PHE A 181 -0.66 10.84 3.77
C PHE A 181 -1.28 10.64 5.17
N ALA A 182 -1.00 11.55 6.09
CA ALA A 182 -1.52 11.48 7.46
C ALA A 182 -3.06 11.49 7.50
N ARG A 183 -3.70 12.29 6.63
CA ARG A 183 -5.16 12.35 6.53
C ARG A 183 -5.75 11.07 5.97
N PHE A 184 -5.18 10.52 4.91
CA PHE A 184 -5.61 9.24 4.36
C PHE A 184 -5.48 8.10 5.39
N TYR A 185 -4.37 8.06 6.12
CA TYR A 185 -4.19 7.10 7.22
C TYR A 185 -5.26 7.29 8.31
N ALA A 186 -5.48 8.53 8.78
CA ALA A 186 -6.48 8.82 9.79
C ALA A 186 -7.91 8.48 9.32
N ILE A 187 -8.25 8.80 8.09
CA ILE A 187 -9.56 8.43 7.50
C ILE A 187 -9.70 6.91 7.47
N HIS A 188 -8.70 6.19 6.96
CA HIS A 188 -8.74 4.74 6.80
C HIS A 188 -8.85 3.99 8.13
N VAL A 189 -8.08 4.41 9.14
CA VAL A 189 -7.91 3.66 10.40
C VAL A 189 -8.82 4.16 11.52
N LEU A 190 -9.11 5.48 11.56
CA LEU A 190 -9.82 6.08 12.69
C LEU A 190 -11.25 6.51 12.36
N ILE A 191 -11.55 6.95 11.13
CA ILE A 191 -12.86 7.51 10.78
C ILE A 191 -13.75 6.46 10.13
N LEU A 192 -13.26 5.77 9.10
CA LEU A 192 -14.06 4.80 8.36
C LEU A 192 -14.53 3.60 9.22
N PRO A 193 -13.69 2.98 10.09
CA PRO A 193 -14.14 1.82 10.84
C PRO A 193 -15.33 2.11 11.78
N PRO A 194 -15.32 3.11 12.66
CA PRO A 194 -16.45 3.39 13.51
C PRO A 194 -17.69 3.84 12.72
N ALA A 195 -17.52 4.61 11.63
CA ALA A 195 -18.63 4.99 10.76
C ALA A 195 -19.29 3.76 10.11
N THR A 196 -18.48 2.83 9.60
CA THR A 196 -18.99 1.58 9.01
C THR A 196 -19.65 0.69 10.05
N MET A 197 -19.06 0.55 11.25
CA MET A 197 -19.67 -0.21 12.35
C MET A 197 -21.04 0.34 12.74
N LEU A 198 -21.17 1.67 12.82
CA LEU A 198 -22.45 2.32 13.10
C LEU A 198 -23.47 2.04 12.00
N LEU A 199 -23.08 2.18 10.73
CA LEU A 199 -23.99 1.91 9.60
C LEU A 199 -24.35 0.42 9.50
N ILE A 200 -23.43 -0.51 9.78
CA ILE A 200 -23.73 -1.94 9.87
C ILE A 200 -24.76 -2.19 10.98
N ALA A 201 -24.58 -1.61 12.17
CA ALA A 201 -25.54 -1.75 13.27
C ALA A 201 -26.94 -1.25 12.88
N ILE A 202 -27.03 -0.09 12.24
CA ILE A 202 -28.29 0.46 11.71
C ILE A 202 -28.87 -0.46 10.63
N HIS A 203 -28.05 -0.93 9.69
CA HIS A 203 -28.47 -1.82 8.60
C HIS A 203 -29.07 -3.13 9.14
N VAL A 204 -28.33 -3.79 10.03
CA VAL A 204 -28.78 -5.03 10.68
C VAL A 204 -30.04 -4.80 11.52
N PHE A 205 -30.11 -3.70 12.27
CA PHE A 205 -31.33 -3.33 13.01
C PHE A 205 -32.53 -3.21 12.07
N LEU A 206 -32.41 -2.52 10.93
CA LEU A 206 -33.49 -2.37 9.95
C LEU A 206 -33.85 -3.71 9.29
N VAL A 207 -32.88 -4.57 8.98
CA VAL A 207 -33.12 -5.94 8.48
C VAL A 207 -33.94 -6.74 9.50
N ARG A 208 -33.59 -6.68 10.77
CA ARG A 208 -34.34 -7.38 11.84
C ARG A 208 -35.74 -6.81 12.06
N LYS A 209 -35.87 -5.48 12.06
CA LYS A 209 -37.14 -4.80 12.23
C LYS A 209 -38.16 -5.17 11.15
N HIS A 210 -37.74 -5.27 9.90
CA HIS A 210 -38.60 -5.51 8.75
C HIS A 210 -38.59 -6.96 8.26
N GLY A 211 -37.71 -7.79 8.82
CA GLY A 211 -37.50 -9.17 8.41
C GLY A 211 -36.87 -9.31 7.02
N VAL A 212 -36.43 -10.50 6.70
CA VAL A 212 -35.96 -10.87 5.36
C VAL A 212 -37.13 -10.84 4.36
N ALA A 213 -36.87 -10.34 3.13
CA ALA A 213 -37.91 -10.28 2.11
C ALA A 213 -38.34 -11.70 1.67
N PRO A 214 -39.64 -12.07 1.77
CA PRO A 214 -40.10 -13.37 1.31
C PRO A 214 -40.14 -13.45 -0.23
N ALA A 215 -40.00 -14.66 -0.76
CA ALA A 215 -40.32 -14.89 -2.16
C ALA A 215 -41.84 -14.89 -2.39
N PRO A 216 -42.32 -14.57 -3.61
CA PRO A 216 -43.73 -14.59 -3.93
C PRO A 216 -44.38 -15.95 -3.69
N GLY A 217 -45.46 -15.96 -2.93
CA GLY A 217 -46.19 -17.19 -2.54
C GLY A 217 -45.65 -17.85 -1.27
N ASP A 218 -44.68 -17.24 -0.59
CA ASP A 218 -44.10 -17.71 0.68
C ASP A 218 -44.99 -17.33 1.88
N GLU A 219 -45.89 -16.35 1.69
CA GLU A 219 -46.79 -15.83 2.71
C GLU A 219 -47.75 -16.91 3.25
N ALA A 220 -48.07 -17.90 2.39
CA ALA A 220 -48.93 -19.05 2.76
C ALA A 220 -48.16 -20.23 3.35
N LYS A 221 -46.83 -20.17 3.39
CA LYS A 221 -45.97 -21.26 3.89
C LYS A 221 -45.57 -21.01 5.34
N PRO A 222 -45.40 -22.08 6.15
CA PRO A 222 -44.89 -21.91 7.50
C PRO A 222 -43.45 -21.33 7.44
N LYS A 223 -43.22 -20.32 8.25
CA LYS A 223 -41.89 -19.78 8.45
C LYS A 223 -40.98 -20.84 9.09
N LYS A 224 -39.68 -20.73 8.88
CA LYS A 224 -38.70 -21.56 9.51
C LYS A 224 -37.84 -20.76 10.48
N LYS A 225 -37.24 -21.42 11.44
CA LYS A 225 -36.30 -20.78 12.37
C LYS A 225 -35.00 -20.46 11.66
N PHE A 226 -34.36 -19.35 12.04
CA PHE A 226 -33.05 -18.96 11.59
C PHE A 226 -32.00 -20.06 11.92
N TYR A 227 -31.98 -20.56 13.16
CA TYR A 227 -31.21 -21.70 13.58
C TYR A 227 -32.04 -23.00 13.51
N PRO A 228 -31.48 -24.13 13.00
CA PRO A 228 -30.08 -24.30 12.56
C PRO A 228 -29.85 -24.04 11.06
N GLU A 229 -30.87 -24.02 10.21
CA GLU A 229 -30.71 -24.10 8.76
C GLU A 229 -29.96 -22.93 8.14
N GLN A 230 -30.35 -21.69 8.45
CA GLN A 230 -29.72 -20.52 7.84
C GLN A 230 -28.32 -20.31 8.43
N VAL A 231 -28.17 -20.48 9.74
CA VAL A 231 -26.85 -20.40 10.40
C VAL A 231 -25.86 -21.40 9.81
N PHE A 232 -26.32 -22.62 9.50
CA PHE A 232 -25.46 -23.62 8.84
C PHE A 232 -24.99 -23.14 7.47
N LYS A 233 -25.90 -22.59 6.63
CA LYS A 233 -25.54 -22.07 5.30
C LYS A 233 -24.60 -20.89 5.38
N ASP A 234 -24.84 -19.97 6.29
CA ASP A 234 -23.98 -18.82 6.53
C ASP A 234 -22.59 -19.26 6.99
N THR A 235 -22.50 -20.22 7.92
CA THR A 235 -21.24 -20.77 8.41
C THR A 235 -20.44 -21.47 7.29
N VAL A 236 -21.10 -22.27 6.44
CA VAL A 236 -20.45 -22.91 5.30
C VAL A 236 -19.94 -21.87 4.31
N ALA A 237 -20.75 -20.85 3.99
CA ALA A 237 -20.33 -19.78 3.07
C ALA A 237 -19.14 -18.97 3.62
N ILE A 238 -19.17 -18.64 4.92
CA ILE A 238 -18.06 -17.98 5.62
C ILE A 238 -16.81 -18.85 5.60
N PHE A 239 -16.93 -20.16 5.86
CA PHE A 239 -15.80 -21.09 5.82
C PHE A 239 -15.17 -21.16 4.41
N ILE A 240 -16.01 -21.23 3.36
CA ILE A 240 -15.53 -21.21 1.97
C ILE A 240 -14.81 -19.89 1.67
N ALA A 241 -15.37 -18.76 2.06
CA ALA A 241 -14.75 -17.45 1.90
C ALA A 241 -13.40 -17.38 2.63
N PHE A 242 -13.35 -17.86 3.87
CA PHE A 242 -12.09 -17.92 4.64
C PHE A 242 -11.06 -18.82 3.97
N ALA A 243 -11.44 -20.01 3.51
CA ALA A 243 -10.54 -20.93 2.84
C ALA A 243 -9.93 -20.32 1.56
N ILE A 244 -10.75 -19.61 0.77
CA ILE A 244 -10.29 -18.88 -0.43
C ILE A 244 -9.31 -17.77 -0.03
N LEU A 245 -9.64 -16.96 0.96
CA LEU A 245 -8.77 -15.87 1.44
C LEU A 245 -7.45 -16.41 1.98
N PHE A 246 -7.50 -17.46 2.77
CA PHE A 246 -6.31 -18.10 3.31
C PHE A 246 -5.42 -18.64 2.18
N ALA A 247 -6.00 -19.38 1.23
CA ALA A 247 -5.27 -19.90 0.08
C ALA A 247 -4.62 -18.76 -0.75
N LEU A 248 -5.34 -17.67 -1.02
CA LEU A 248 -4.80 -16.52 -1.72
C LEU A 248 -3.66 -15.85 -0.94
N SER A 249 -3.82 -15.68 0.38
CA SER A 249 -2.79 -15.03 1.21
C SER A 249 -1.49 -15.83 1.31
N VAL A 250 -1.57 -17.14 1.19
CA VAL A 250 -0.41 -18.03 1.21
C VAL A 250 0.21 -18.19 -0.19
N ALA A 251 -0.63 -18.43 -1.21
CA ALA A 251 -0.17 -18.79 -2.55
C ALA A 251 0.17 -17.58 -3.42
N VAL A 252 -0.53 -16.45 -3.26
CA VAL A 252 -0.40 -15.28 -4.13
C VAL A 252 0.21 -14.11 -3.37
N ARG A 253 1.38 -13.68 -3.80
CA ARG A 253 2.05 -12.52 -3.20
C ARG A 253 1.25 -11.24 -3.46
N VAL A 254 1.17 -10.39 -2.44
CA VAL A 254 0.61 -9.05 -2.61
C VAL A 254 1.63 -8.19 -3.34
N PRO A 255 1.27 -7.58 -4.48
CA PRO A 255 2.20 -6.77 -5.24
C PRO A 255 2.67 -5.55 -4.41
N LEU A 256 3.91 -5.16 -4.64
CA LEU A 256 4.50 -3.90 -4.18
C LEU A 256 5.35 -3.38 -5.34
N GLU A 257 5.11 -2.15 -5.76
CA GLU A 257 5.89 -1.51 -6.80
C GLU A 257 7.12 -0.79 -6.22
N ARG A 258 7.82 -0.03 -7.05
CA ARG A 258 8.95 0.80 -6.61
C ARG A 258 8.48 1.85 -5.60
N LEU A 259 9.36 2.28 -4.72
CA LEU A 259 9.13 3.40 -3.81
C LEU A 259 8.59 4.61 -4.59
N ALA A 260 7.61 5.30 -4.02
CA ALA A 260 6.99 6.49 -4.61
C ALA A 260 8.04 7.53 -5.04
N ASP A 261 7.96 7.95 -6.29
CA ASP A 261 8.79 9.00 -6.85
C ASP A 261 7.93 10.14 -7.43
N PRO A 262 7.77 11.23 -6.69
CA PRO A 262 7.03 12.40 -7.16
C PRO A 262 7.60 13.06 -8.42
N THR A 263 8.85 12.77 -8.76
CA THR A 263 9.52 13.35 -9.94
C THR A 263 9.34 12.52 -11.22
N ASP A 264 8.77 11.32 -11.11
CA ASP A 264 8.49 10.44 -12.25
C ASP A 264 7.21 10.85 -13.00
N THR A 265 7.27 11.96 -13.72
CA THR A 265 6.13 12.46 -14.51
C THR A 265 5.77 11.57 -15.70
N THR A 266 6.56 10.55 -16.00
CA THR A 266 6.30 9.58 -17.07
C THR A 266 5.51 8.35 -16.61
N TYR A 267 5.32 8.22 -15.31
CA TYR A 267 4.57 7.10 -14.74
C TYR A 267 3.10 7.15 -15.16
N ILE A 268 2.59 6.04 -15.68
CA ILE A 268 1.17 5.91 -16.05
C ILE A 268 0.44 5.24 -14.89
N PRO A 269 -0.39 5.98 -14.13
CA PRO A 269 -1.12 5.42 -13.00
C PRO A 269 -2.06 4.29 -13.42
N ARG A 270 -2.08 3.22 -12.64
CA ARG A 270 -3.03 2.14 -12.80
C ARG A 270 -3.66 1.80 -11.45
N PRO A 271 -4.91 2.18 -11.22
CA PRO A 271 -5.58 1.91 -9.95
C PRO A 271 -5.85 0.41 -9.77
N GLU A 272 -6.35 0.03 -8.61
CA GLU A 272 -6.81 -1.33 -8.34
C GLU A 272 -7.91 -1.78 -9.31
N TRP A 273 -8.02 -3.09 -9.53
CA TRP A 273 -8.89 -3.69 -10.54
C TRP A 273 -10.35 -3.21 -10.45
N TYR A 274 -10.84 -2.94 -9.26
CA TYR A 274 -12.22 -2.48 -9.02
C TYR A 274 -12.45 -1.00 -9.37
N PHE A 275 -11.40 -0.23 -9.65
CA PHE A 275 -11.46 1.13 -10.17
C PHE A 275 -11.08 1.25 -11.65
N LEU A 276 -10.59 0.17 -12.30
CA LEU A 276 -10.13 0.23 -13.69
C LEU A 276 -11.21 0.70 -14.66
N PHE A 277 -12.46 0.33 -14.44
CA PHE A 277 -13.58 0.77 -15.30
C PHE A 277 -13.79 2.30 -15.22
N LEU A 278 -13.65 2.90 -14.04
CA LEU A 278 -13.72 4.37 -13.87
C LEU A 278 -12.53 5.04 -14.53
N PHE A 279 -11.35 4.49 -14.34
CA PHE A 279 -10.12 4.99 -14.96
C PHE A 279 -10.21 4.97 -16.49
N GLN A 280 -10.77 3.89 -17.07
CA GLN A 280 -11.00 3.83 -18.52
C GLN A 280 -12.06 4.81 -18.97
N THR A 281 -13.11 5.02 -18.18
CA THR A 281 -14.14 6.03 -18.47
C THR A 281 -13.52 7.42 -18.59
N LEU A 282 -12.65 7.80 -17.65
CA LEU A 282 -11.96 9.10 -17.70
C LEU A 282 -11.16 9.32 -18.99
N LYS A 283 -10.55 8.26 -19.55
CA LYS A 283 -9.82 8.38 -20.82
C LYS A 283 -10.70 8.73 -22.02
N TYR A 284 -12.00 8.44 -21.95
CA TYR A 284 -12.96 8.79 -23.01
C TYR A 284 -13.54 10.20 -22.85
N PHE A 285 -13.40 10.79 -21.65
CA PHE A 285 -13.91 12.12 -21.33
C PHE A 285 -12.75 13.05 -21.02
N GLN A 286 -12.16 13.65 -22.04
CA GLN A 286 -11.02 14.56 -21.89
C GLN A 286 -11.41 16.02 -22.17
N GLY A 287 -10.61 16.96 -21.67
CA GLY A 287 -10.82 18.39 -21.83
C GLY A 287 -12.16 18.87 -21.25
N PRO A 288 -13.03 19.58 -21.99
CA PRO A 288 -14.29 20.11 -21.45
C PRO A 288 -15.27 19.05 -20.95
N LEU A 289 -15.12 17.80 -21.38
CA LEU A 289 -15.98 16.67 -20.96
C LEU A 289 -15.45 15.94 -19.72
N GLU A 290 -14.29 16.30 -19.19
CA GLU A 290 -13.68 15.63 -18.03
C GLU A 290 -14.62 15.59 -16.82
N LEU A 291 -15.34 16.70 -16.57
CA LEU A 291 -16.35 16.78 -15.50
C LEU A 291 -17.46 15.73 -15.66
N VAL A 292 -17.85 15.42 -16.89
CA VAL A 292 -18.88 14.41 -17.16
C VAL A 292 -18.41 13.03 -16.72
N GLY A 293 -17.19 12.64 -17.11
CA GLY A 293 -16.61 11.34 -16.76
C GLY A 293 -16.25 11.19 -15.28
N SER A 294 -15.74 12.26 -14.67
CA SER A 294 -15.23 12.24 -13.30
C SER A 294 -16.31 12.40 -12.23
N THR A 295 -17.32 13.23 -12.48
CA THR A 295 -18.29 13.62 -11.44
C THR A 295 -19.73 13.30 -11.83
N VAL A 296 -20.16 13.67 -13.05
CA VAL A 296 -21.58 13.58 -13.42
C VAL A 296 -22.01 12.12 -13.56
N LEU A 297 -21.29 11.30 -14.32
CA LEU A 297 -21.65 9.89 -14.53
C LEU A 297 -21.61 9.06 -13.23
N PRO A 298 -20.55 9.12 -12.41
CA PRO A 298 -20.54 8.42 -11.13
C PRO A 298 -21.62 8.93 -10.18
N GLY A 299 -21.82 10.26 -10.11
CA GLY A 299 -22.86 10.86 -9.27
C GLY A 299 -24.26 10.44 -9.66
N LEU A 300 -24.57 10.41 -10.97
CA LEU A 300 -25.87 9.91 -11.47
C LEU A 300 -26.05 8.41 -11.18
N ALA A 301 -24.99 7.61 -11.28
CA ALA A 301 -25.07 6.18 -10.95
C ALA A 301 -25.41 5.97 -9.46
N VAL A 302 -24.75 6.69 -8.56
CA VAL A 302 -25.05 6.65 -7.12
C VAL A 302 -26.46 7.16 -6.84
N LEU A 303 -26.86 8.27 -7.44
CA LEU A 303 -28.21 8.81 -7.29
C LEU A 303 -29.27 7.82 -7.79
N ALA A 304 -29.04 7.20 -8.93
CA ALA A 304 -29.95 6.19 -9.47
C ALA A 304 -30.07 4.99 -8.50
N LEU A 305 -28.96 4.51 -7.94
CA LEU A 305 -28.99 3.46 -6.92
C LEU A 305 -29.80 3.86 -5.69
N MET A 306 -29.61 5.06 -5.18
CA MET A 306 -30.38 5.56 -4.01
C MET A 306 -31.88 5.66 -4.31
N LEU A 307 -32.25 6.02 -5.53
CA LEU A 307 -33.63 6.25 -5.92
C LEU A 307 -34.38 4.99 -6.38
N VAL A 308 -33.71 3.86 -6.58
CA VAL A 308 -34.33 2.59 -6.97
C VAL A 308 -35.59 2.25 -6.17
N PRO A 309 -35.63 2.33 -4.82
CA PRO A 309 -36.82 1.98 -4.04
C PRO A 309 -38.03 2.87 -4.31
N PHE A 310 -37.81 4.09 -4.75
CA PHE A 310 -38.87 5.09 -4.98
C PHE A 310 -39.44 5.01 -6.38
N PHE A 311 -38.62 4.58 -7.37
CA PHE A 311 -39.04 4.42 -8.75
C PHE A 311 -39.63 3.04 -9.07
N ASP A 312 -39.07 1.96 -8.50
CA ASP A 312 -39.60 0.62 -8.71
C ASP A 312 -40.81 0.32 -7.79
N ARG A 313 -41.96 0.82 -8.20
CA ARG A 313 -43.25 0.57 -7.55
C ARG A 313 -43.96 -0.68 -8.04
N SER A 314 -43.33 -1.48 -8.94
CA SER A 314 -43.91 -2.70 -9.49
C SER A 314 -44.16 -3.72 -8.36
N ARG A 315 -45.18 -4.55 -8.50
CA ARG A 315 -45.46 -5.68 -7.58
C ARG A 315 -44.61 -6.93 -7.91
N LEU A 316 -43.80 -6.85 -8.95
CA LEU A 316 -42.98 -7.96 -9.39
C LEU A 316 -41.85 -8.25 -8.39
N GLN A 317 -41.81 -9.47 -7.88
CA GLN A 317 -40.77 -9.94 -6.93
C GLN A 317 -40.04 -11.19 -7.46
N ARG A 318 -40.64 -11.96 -8.41
CA ARG A 318 -39.96 -13.10 -9.00
C ARG A 318 -38.88 -12.61 -9.96
N VAL A 319 -37.62 -13.05 -9.76
CA VAL A 319 -36.47 -12.64 -10.58
C VAL A 319 -36.77 -12.71 -12.07
N ARG A 320 -37.35 -13.84 -12.57
CA ARG A 320 -37.68 -14.04 -13.99
C ARG A 320 -38.66 -13.01 -14.58
N GLN A 321 -39.47 -12.36 -13.75
CA GLN A 321 -40.44 -11.35 -14.18
C GLN A 321 -39.83 -9.93 -14.15
N ARG A 322 -38.68 -9.75 -13.52
CA ARG A 322 -38.00 -8.47 -13.35
C ARG A 322 -36.99 -8.20 -14.46
N THR A 323 -37.48 -8.25 -15.70
CA THR A 323 -36.66 -8.13 -16.92
C THR A 323 -35.86 -6.85 -16.97
N LEU A 324 -36.43 -5.73 -16.52
CA LEU A 324 -35.73 -4.44 -16.42
C LEU A 324 -34.55 -4.54 -15.43
N ALA A 325 -34.76 -5.08 -14.23
CA ALA A 325 -33.69 -5.24 -13.26
C ALA A 325 -32.60 -6.17 -13.76
N ILE A 326 -32.96 -7.27 -14.41
CA ILE A 326 -32.00 -8.19 -15.06
C ILE A 326 -31.22 -7.44 -16.16
N GLY A 327 -31.93 -6.68 -17.02
CA GLY A 327 -31.28 -5.90 -18.06
C GLY A 327 -30.29 -4.87 -17.54
N VAL A 328 -30.66 -4.14 -16.48
CA VAL A 328 -29.76 -3.15 -15.83
C VAL A 328 -28.51 -3.84 -15.24
N VAL A 329 -28.69 -4.96 -14.53
CA VAL A 329 -27.56 -5.72 -13.98
C VAL A 329 -26.67 -6.28 -15.09
N ALA A 330 -27.26 -6.84 -16.12
CA ALA A 330 -26.50 -7.39 -17.27
C ALA A 330 -25.73 -6.28 -18.01
N LEU A 331 -26.37 -5.15 -18.27
CA LEU A 331 -25.73 -4.00 -18.92
C LEU A 331 -24.61 -3.41 -18.05
N GLY A 332 -24.86 -3.29 -16.74
CA GLY A 332 -23.85 -2.85 -15.78
C GLY A 332 -22.64 -3.79 -15.73
N ALA A 333 -22.88 -5.10 -15.69
CA ALA A 333 -21.83 -6.12 -15.70
C ALA A 333 -21.02 -6.11 -17.01
N LEU A 334 -21.70 -6.01 -18.16
CA LEU A 334 -21.05 -5.91 -19.47
C LEU A 334 -20.23 -4.61 -19.60
N GLY A 335 -20.80 -3.48 -19.18
CA GLY A 335 -20.11 -2.18 -19.18
C GLY A 335 -18.88 -2.20 -18.29
N TRP A 336 -19.03 -2.69 -17.05
CA TRP A 336 -17.93 -2.83 -16.11
C TRP A 336 -16.82 -3.74 -16.65
N THR A 337 -17.17 -4.93 -17.15
CA THR A 337 -16.20 -5.87 -17.72
C THR A 337 -15.53 -5.30 -18.96
N GLY A 338 -16.30 -4.72 -19.88
CA GLY A 338 -15.78 -4.14 -21.11
C GLY A 338 -14.79 -3.00 -20.86
N LEU A 339 -15.14 -2.06 -19.96
CA LEU A 339 -14.26 -0.96 -19.57
C LEU A 339 -13.01 -1.45 -18.82
N THR A 340 -13.16 -2.45 -17.94
CA THR A 340 -12.02 -3.06 -17.23
C THR A 340 -11.06 -3.75 -18.20
N VAL A 341 -11.56 -4.53 -19.16
CA VAL A 341 -10.74 -5.18 -20.20
C VAL A 341 -10.05 -4.13 -21.08
N ALA A 342 -10.76 -3.07 -21.45
CA ALA A 342 -10.16 -1.97 -22.21
C ALA A 342 -9.04 -1.28 -21.43
N ALA A 343 -9.21 -1.05 -20.13
CA ALA A 343 -8.18 -0.50 -19.26
C ALA A 343 -6.94 -1.41 -19.18
N ILE A 344 -7.15 -2.71 -19.01
CA ILE A 344 -6.05 -3.70 -18.93
C ILE A 344 -5.23 -3.70 -20.23
N ARG A 345 -5.90 -3.63 -21.38
CA ARG A 345 -5.24 -3.61 -22.69
C ARG A 345 -4.51 -2.31 -22.99
N SER A 346 -5.06 -1.18 -22.58
CA SER A 346 -4.50 0.15 -22.87
C SER A 346 -3.45 0.62 -21.86
N THR A 347 -3.35 -0.06 -20.71
CA THR A 347 -2.41 0.32 -19.64
C THR A 347 -1.84 -0.96 -19.02
N PRO A 348 -0.71 -1.48 -19.53
CA PRO A 348 -0.06 -2.64 -18.94
C PRO A 348 0.39 -2.34 -17.50
N PRO A 349 0.44 -3.35 -16.62
CA PRO A 349 0.93 -3.17 -15.26
C PRO A 349 2.43 -2.85 -15.28
N SER A 350 2.86 -1.98 -14.36
CA SER A 350 4.28 -1.83 -14.05
C SER A 350 4.83 -3.12 -13.45
N PRO A 351 6.11 -3.44 -13.66
CA PRO A 351 6.74 -4.59 -13.03
C PRO A 351 6.66 -4.47 -11.50
N ALA A 352 6.06 -5.46 -10.85
CA ALA A 352 6.11 -5.55 -9.39
C ALA A 352 7.52 -5.94 -8.94
N ILE A 353 7.99 -5.33 -7.84
CA ILE A 353 9.24 -5.73 -7.21
C ILE A 353 8.98 -6.97 -6.36
N ASP A 354 9.81 -8.00 -6.50
CA ASP A 354 9.78 -9.11 -5.55
C ASP A 354 10.49 -8.70 -4.26
N VAL A 355 9.71 -8.26 -3.29
CA VAL A 355 10.23 -7.81 -1.99
C VAL A 355 10.96 -8.90 -1.22
N THR A 356 10.79 -10.18 -1.57
CA THR A 356 11.51 -11.30 -0.92
C THR A 356 12.94 -11.44 -1.42
N GLU A 357 13.26 -10.89 -2.59
CA GLU A 357 14.62 -10.82 -3.12
C GLU A 357 15.40 -9.60 -2.61
N MET A 358 14.72 -8.65 -1.99
CA MET A 358 15.36 -7.50 -1.34
C MET A 358 15.95 -7.96 -0.01
N GLN A 359 17.18 -8.44 -0.04
CA GLN A 359 17.95 -8.67 1.18
C GLN A 359 18.07 -7.35 1.96
N GLY A 360 18.13 -7.44 3.29
CA GLY A 360 18.45 -6.27 4.11
C GLY A 360 19.78 -5.67 3.65
N PRO A 361 19.99 -4.35 3.88
CA PRO A 361 21.22 -3.71 3.41
C PRO A 361 22.45 -4.37 4.04
N GLU A 362 23.40 -4.73 3.19
CA GLU A 362 24.70 -5.22 3.62
C GLU A 362 25.40 -4.15 4.49
N PRO A 363 26.26 -4.54 5.46
CA PRO A 363 26.92 -3.59 6.36
C PRO A 363 27.64 -2.45 5.63
N TRP A 364 28.24 -2.72 4.48
CA TRP A 364 28.94 -1.70 3.68
C TRP A 364 28.00 -0.69 3.01
N GLN A 365 26.76 -1.06 2.72
CA GLN A 365 25.73 -0.18 2.14
C GLN A 365 25.23 0.86 3.15
N GLN A 366 25.36 0.57 4.45
CA GLN A 366 24.97 1.48 5.53
C GLN A 366 26.05 2.51 5.86
N LEU A 367 27.25 2.35 5.34
CA LEU A 367 28.34 3.30 5.54
C LEU A 367 28.03 4.65 4.87
N THR A 368 28.54 5.72 5.49
CA THR A 368 28.50 7.04 4.82
C THR A 368 29.35 7.01 3.55
N PRO A 369 29.05 7.86 2.54
CA PRO A 369 29.85 7.92 1.31
C PRO A 369 31.33 8.12 1.60
N GLU A 370 31.64 8.94 2.59
CA GLU A 370 33.00 9.24 3.04
C GLU A 370 33.69 8.01 3.65
N ALA A 371 32.99 7.25 4.49
CA ALA A 371 33.54 6.03 5.09
C ALA A 371 33.72 4.91 4.06
N LEU A 372 32.80 4.76 3.11
CA LEU A 372 32.91 3.77 2.03
C LEU A 372 34.07 4.11 1.08
N ALA A 373 34.25 5.39 0.74
CA ALA A 373 35.42 5.86 -0.01
C ALA A 373 36.72 5.58 0.75
N GLY A 374 36.71 5.70 2.08
CA GLY A 374 37.83 5.34 2.95
C GLY A 374 38.31 3.90 2.79
N ILE A 375 37.39 2.94 2.58
CA ILE A 375 37.75 1.56 2.23
C ILE A 375 38.54 1.51 0.91
N GLY A 376 38.15 2.33 -0.07
CA GLY A 376 38.85 2.42 -1.36
C GLY A 376 40.31 2.88 -1.19
N TYR A 377 40.52 3.92 -0.42
CA TYR A 377 41.88 4.40 -0.12
C TYR A 377 42.67 3.39 0.69
N TYR A 378 42.05 2.70 1.67
CA TYR A 378 42.72 1.61 2.39
C TYR A 378 43.18 0.49 1.46
N ARG A 379 42.37 0.09 0.48
CA ARG A 379 42.71 -0.97 -0.47
C ARG A 379 43.73 -0.53 -1.54
N LYS A 380 43.64 0.73 -1.98
CA LYS A 380 44.50 1.30 -3.02
C LYS A 380 45.93 1.52 -2.52
N GLU A 381 46.04 2.04 -1.32
CA GLU A 381 47.32 2.32 -0.69
C GLU A 381 47.85 1.05 0.01
N ALA A 382 49.12 0.96 0.25
CA ALA A 382 49.77 -0.25 0.76
C ALA A 382 49.37 -0.66 2.21
N CYS A 383 48.25 -0.15 2.75
CA CYS A 383 47.80 -0.43 4.10
C CYS A 383 47.61 -1.94 4.39
N PRO A 384 47.04 -2.77 3.47
CA PRO A 384 46.89 -4.21 3.69
C PRO A 384 48.23 -4.95 3.81
N SER A 385 49.33 -4.42 3.29
CA SER A 385 50.66 -5.08 3.39
C SER A 385 51.18 -5.12 4.83
N CYS A 386 50.83 -4.13 5.64
CA CYS A 386 51.16 -4.07 7.07
C CYS A 386 50.03 -4.56 7.96
N HIS A 387 48.79 -4.32 7.56
CA HIS A 387 47.57 -4.64 8.34
C HIS A 387 46.96 -5.99 7.90
N ALA A 388 47.78 -7.05 7.83
CA ALA A 388 47.37 -8.43 7.54
C ALA A 388 47.78 -9.36 8.68
N GLY A 389 47.21 -10.58 8.73
CA GLY A 389 47.48 -11.58 9.76
C GLY A 389 47.21 -11.06 11.16
N ASP A 390 48.19 -11.17 12.05
CA ASP A 390 48.10 -10.73 13.46
C ASP A 390 47.99 -9.22 13.61
N ARG A 391 48.29 -8.45 12.58
CA ARG A 391 48.14 -6.99 12.53
C ARG A 391 46.88 -6.51 11.83
N LYS A 392 45.96 -7.42 11.54
CA LYS A 392 44.64 -7.09 10.96
C LYS A 392 43.92 -6.04 11.81
N LEU A 393 43.30 -5.07 11.13
CA LEU A 393 42.49 -4.06 11.81
C LEU A 393 41.37 -4.74 12.60
N THR A 394 41.34 -4.48 13.90
CA THR A 394 40.33 -5.02 14.81
C THR A 394 39.41 -3.93 15.34
N PRO A 395 38.09 -4.16 15.39
CA PRO A 395 37.14 -3.23 15.98
C PRO A 395 37.51 -2.90 17.43
N GLY A 396 37.41 -1.63 17.82
CA GLY A 396 37.66 -1.17 19.17
C GLY A 396 39.13 -1.06 19.60
N ALA A 397 40.08 -1.49 18.74
CA ALA A 397 41.53 -1.34 19.05
C ALA A 397 42.01 0.11 18.99
N ALA A 398 41.23 1.01 18.42
CA ALA A 398 41.65 2.37 18.16
C ALA A 398 40.85 3.40 18.98
N LYS A 399 41.19 3.55 20.26
CA LYS A 399 41.01 4.83 20.95
C LYS A 399 42.05 5.85 20.43
N ARG A 400 42.09 6.03 19.09
CA ARG A 400 43.02 6.92 18.41
C ARG A 400 42.28 8.15 17.93
N THR A 401 42.95 9.31 17.90
CA THR A 401 42.39 10.54 17.35
C THR A 401 42.62 10.64 15.85
N ALA A 402 41.87 11.52 15.18
CA ALA A 402 42.09 11.81 13.77
C ALA A 402 43.51 12.32 13.50
N GLU A 403 44.03 13.14 14.38
CA GLU A 403 45.39 13.69 14.30
C GLU A 403 46.44 12.59 14.37
N TRP A 404 46.27 11.60 15.25
CA TRP A 404 47.16 10.45 15.32
C TRP A 404 47.12 9.64 14.02
N MET A 405 45.94 9.42 13.44
CA MET A 405 45.82 8.70 12.17
C MET A 405 46.49 9.43 11.04
N ILE A 406 46.32 10.75 10.95
CA ILE A 406 47.00 11.59 9.95
C ILE A 406 48.51 11.48 10.07
N GLN A 407 49.07 11.49 11.28
CA GLN A 407 50.50 11.31 11.50
C GLN A 407 50.96 9.90 11.16
N HIS A 408 50.13 8.88 11.48
CA HIS A 408 50.45 7.50 11.14
C HIS A 408 50.45 7.27 9.61
N PHE A 409 49.57 7.90 8.86
CA PHE A 409 49.60 7.80 7.36
C PHE A 409 50.83 8.43 6.77
N LYS A 410 51.33 9.53 7.37
CA LYS A 410 52.57 10.21 6.95
C LYS A 410 53.85 9.48 7.39
N ASN A 411 53.80 8.82 8.51
CA ASN A 411 54.88 8.06 9.08
C ASN A 411 54.40 6.82 9.83
N PRO A 412 54.23 5.70 9.13
CA PRO A 412 53.63 4.46 9.68
C PRO A 412 54.48 3.80 10.80
N GLY A 413 55.68 4.29 11.07
CA GLY A 413 56.53 3.87 12.19
C GLY A 413 57.95 3.53 11.73
N PRO A 414 58.93 3.63 12.71
CA PRO A 414 60.36 3.54 12.38
C PRO A 414 60.81 2.16 11.88
N ASN A 415 60.00 1.11 12.01
CA ASN A 415 60.31 -0.25 11.58
C ASN A 415 59.50 -0.70 10.36
N ALA A 416 58.71 0.19 9.76
CA ALA A 416 57.94 -0.13 8.58
C ALA A 416 58.75 0.23 7.34
N ASN A 417 59.22 -0.76 6.59
CA ASN A 417 59.77 -0.58 5.24
C ASN A 417 58.65 -0.18 4.23
N VAL A 418 57.80 0.74 4.61
CA VAL A 418 56.66 1.23 3.82
C VAL A 418 56.85 2.71 3.61
N ALA A 419 56.80 3.15 2.37
CA ALA A 419 56.85 4.57 2.03
C ALA A 419 55.70 5.34 2.67
N PRO A 420 55.86 6.61 3.06
CA PRO A 420 54.79 7.47 3.47
C PRO A 420 53.69 7.49 2.43
N VAL A 421 52.43 7.47 2.88
CA VAL A 421 51.25 7.51 2.00
C VAL A 421 50.97 8.98 1.70
N GLU A 422 51.08 9.38 0.44
CA GLU A 422 50.72 10.71 -0.02
C GLU A 422 49.21 10.79 -0.30
N LEU A 423 48.43 11.22 0.66
CA LEU A 423 46.99 11.44 0.55
C LEU A 423 46.68 12.94 0.58
N THR A 424 45.74 13.35 -0.24
CA THR A 424 45.13 14.68 -0.13
C THR A 424 44.36 14.80 1.20
N SER A 425 44.05 16.02 1.62
CA SER A 425 43.25 16.25 2.84
C SER A 425 41.89 15.56 2.80
N ALA A 426 41.23 15.49 1.62
CA ALA A 426 39.96 14.83 1.43
C ALA A 426 40.07 13.29 1.53
N GLU A 427 41.09 12.70 0.95
CA GLU A 427 41.39 11.26 1.02
C GLU A 427 41.73 10.84 2.45
N THR A 428 42.57 11.62 3.09
CA THR A 428 42.93 11.44 4.51
C THR A 428 41.73 11.47 5.42
N LYS A 429 40.80 12.41 5.20
CA LYS A 429 39.57 12.52 5.94
C LYS A 429 38.65 11.34 5.72
N SER A 430 38.52 10.88 4.47
CA SER A 430 37.70 9.71 4.12
C SER A 430 38.26 8.43 4.78
N LEU A 431 39.55 8.21 4.70
CA LEU A 431 40.21 7.07 5.34
C LEU A 431 40.08 7.12 6.87
N ALA A 432 40.29 8.28 7.47
CA ALA A 432 40.11 8.48 8.92
C ALA A 432 38.65 8.27 9.35
N SER A 433 37.69 8.74 8.56
CA SER A 433 36.26 8.55 8.84
C SER A 433 35.85 7.07 8.90
N PHE A 434 36.41 6.24 8.05
CA PHE A 434 36.23 4.79 8.09
C PHE A 434 36.89 4.17 9.34
N LEU A 435 38.17 4.46 9.55
CA LEU A 435 38.96 3.83 10.60
C LEU A 435 38.54 4.24 12.02
N LEU A 436 38.13 5.49 12.21
CA LEU A 436 37.64 5.98 13.51
C LEU A 436 36.30 5.37 13.92
N LYS A 437 35.49 4.97 12.95
CA LYS A 437 34.17 4.33 13.16
C LYS A 437 34.21 2.82 12.89
N LEU A 438 35.39 2.20 13.03
CA LEU A 438 35.54 0.78 12.79
C LEU A 438 34.81 -0.04 13.86
N THR A 439 33.58 -0.39 13.57
CA THR A 439 32.76 -1.35 14.32
C THR A 439 32.98 -2.77 13.78
N PRO A 440 32.51 -3.83 14.46
CA PRO A 440 32.53 -5.19 13.93
C PRO A 440 31.85 -5.29 12.55
N GLU A 441 30.78 -4.56 12.33
CA GLU A 441 30.02 -4.51 11.07
C GLU A 441 30.83 -3.77 9.99
N ALA A 442 31.42 -2.62 10.32
CA ALA A 442 32.28 -1.87 9.41
C ALA A 442 33.55 -2.66 9.01
N ALA A 443 34.09 -3.47 9.93
CA ALA A 443 35.20 -4.37 9.62
C ALA A 443 34.81 -5.46 8.59
N LYS A 444 33.59 -6.00 8.69
CA LYS A 444 33.06 -6.92 7.65
C LYS A 444 32.92 -6.23 6.30
N ALA A 445 32.60 -4.95 6.27
CA ALA A 445 32.52 -4.17 5.03
C ALA A 445 33.85 -4.08 4.28
N LEU A 446 35.00 -4.16 4.97
CA LEU A 446 36.31 -4.19 4.34
C LEU A 446 36.47 -5.33 3.34
N ASP A 447 35.95 -6.51 3.64
CA ASP A 447 36.06 -7.69 2.80
C ASP A 447 34.84 -7.83 1.85
N ALA A 448 33.64 -7.40 2.29
CA ALA A 448 32.38 -7.61 1.57
C ALA A 448 32.04 -6.52 0.54
N ALA A 449 32.51 -5.27 0.70
CA ALA A 449 32.13 -4.18 -0.20
C ALA A 449 32.68 -4.42 -1.62
N PRO A 450 31.80 -4.44 -2.66
CA PRO A 450 32.23 -4.60 -4.05
C PRO A 450 33.15 -3.46 -4.48
N GLN A 451 34.21 -3.78 -5.25
CA GLN A 451 35.19 -2.79 -5.69
C GLN A 451 34.54 -1.66 -6.51
N SER A 452 33.59 -1.97 -7.37
CA SER A 452 32.87 -0.98 -8.18
C SER A 452 32.05 0.00 -7.31
N ALA A 453 31.39 -0.47 -6.24
CA ALA A 453 30.66 0.40 -5.34
C ALA A 453 31.60 1.30 -4.51
N VAL A 454 32.72 0.76 -4.06
CA VAL A 454 33.74 1.53 -3.33
C VAL A 454 34.35 2.62 -4.23
N GLU A 455 34.74 2.28 -5.45
CA GLU A 455 35.27 3.24 -6.43
C GLU A 455 34.20 4.28 -6.84
N GLY A 456 32.92 3.88 -6.93
CA GLY A 456 31.80 4.79 -7.13
C GLY A 456 31.62 5.78 -5.97
N ALA A 457 31.79 5.34 -4.72
CA ALA A 457 31.76 6.23 -3.57
C ALA A 457 32.94 7.23 -3.56
N MET A 458 34.12 6.81 -4.04
CA MET A 458 35.25 7.71 -4.25
C MET A 458 34.92 8.77 -5.32
N LEU A 459 34.32 8.38 -6.44
CA LEU A 459 33.85 9.31 -7.48
C LEU A 459 32.76 10.26 -6.95
N TYR A 460 31.84 9.77 -6.13
CA TYR A 460 30.81 10.59 -5.47
C TYR A 460 31.44 11.70 -4.62
N GLN A 461 32.49 11.37 -3.85
CA GLN A 461 33.21 12.33 -3.02
C GLN A 461 34.02 13.33 -3.86
N SER A 462 34.78 12.85 -4.87
CA SER A 462 35.63 13.70 -5.71
C SER A 462 34.83 14.68 -6.59
N ASN A 463 33.57 14.32 -6.94
CA ASN A 463 32.66 15.19 -7.69
C ASN A 463 31.74 16.02 -6.79
N HIS A 464 31.94 16.01 -5.48
CA HIS A 464 31.20 16.81 -4.49
C HIS A 464 29.67 16.62 -4.55
N CYS A 465 29.17 15.42 -4.88
CA CYS A 465 27.74 15.15 -5.02
C CYS A 465 26.96 15.36 -3.69
N ASN A 466 27.65 15.25 -2.55
CA ASN A 466 27.14 15.51 -1.20
C ASN A 466 26.75 16.98 -0.94
N VAL A 467 27.16 17.92 -1.79
CA VAL A 467 26.74 19.34 -1.73
C VAL A 467 25.27 19.49 -2.10
N CYS A 468 24.71 18.57 -2.88
CA CYS A 468 23.31 18.58 -3.28
C CYS A 468 22.55 17.38 -2.73
N HIS A 469 23.16 16.19 -2.75
CA HIS A 469 22.49 14.93 -2.43
C HIS A 469 22.85 14.38 -1.06
N ARG A 470 21.86 13.75 -0.41
CA ARG A 470 22.01 13.07 0.85
C ARG A 470 22.09 11.55 0.65
N VAL A 471 23.06 10.92 1.32
CA VAL A 471 23.24 9.46 1.38
C VAL A 471 23.48 9.05 2.84
N ASN A 472 22.75 8.08 3.35
CA ASN A 472 22.88 7.55 4.71
C ASN A 472 22.98 8.66 5.79
N GLY A 473 22.12 9.67 5.66
CA GLY A 473 22.04 10.79 6.59
C GLY A 473 23.08 11.91 6.38
N VAL A 474 24.05 11.73 5.48
CA VAL A 474 25.13 12.70 5.22
C VAL A 474 24.93 13.38 3.86
N GLY A 475 25.12 14.70 3.83
CA GLY A 475 24.96 15.55 2.64
C GLY A 475 23.83 16.56 2.77
N MET A 476 23.71 17.44 1.79
CA MET A 476 22.71 18.50 1.76
C MET A 476 21.35 18.02 1.22
N LYS A 477 20.30 18.84 1.38
CA LYS A 477 18.92 18.54 0.94
C LYS A 477 18.51 19.35 -0.30
N THR A 478 19.46 19.90 -1.03
CA THR A 478 19.19 20.71 -2.23
C THR A 478 18.68 19.83 -3.37
N GLY A 479 19.23 18.62 -3.49
CA GLY A 479 18.75 17.59 -4.38
C GLY A 479 18.01 16.48 -3.63
N PRO A 480 17.35 15.56 -4.34
CA PRO A 480 16.66 14.42 -3.73
C PRO A 480 17.65 13.50 -3.00
N PRO A 481 17.21 12.82 -1.91
CA PRO A 481 18.03 11.79 -1.27
C PRO A 481 18.26 10.62 -2.22
N LEU A 482 19.46 10.06 -2.20
CA LEU A 482 19.83 8.93 -3.07
C LEU A 482 19.54 7.57 -2.42
N ASN A 483 19.17 7.54 -1.12
CA ASN A 483 18.71 6.31 -0.49
C ASN A 483 17.49 5.74 -1.23
N GLY A 484 17.50 4.43 -1.51
CA GLY A 484 16.44 3.74 -2.23
C GLY A 484 16.31 4.13 -3.71
N VAL A 485 17.32 4.72 -4.31
CA VAL A 485 17.27 5.13 -5.74
C VAL A 485 17.05 3.93 -6.67
N ALA A 486 17.60 2.76 -6.35
CA ALA A 486 17.39 1.52 -7.12
C ALA A 486 15.91 1.10 -7.17
N GLN A 487 15.13 1.51 -6.19
CA GLN A 487 13.69 1.24 -6.11
C GLN A 487 12.86 2.24 -6.96
N ARG A 488 13.48 3.32 -7.43
CA ARG A 488 12.83 4.42 -8.15
C ARG A 488 13.32 4.57 -9.58
N ARG A 489 14.59 4.27 -9.84
CA ARG A 489 15.26 4.53 -11.14
C ARG A 489 16.03 3.30 -11.62
N THR A 490 16.03 3.10 -12.93
CA THR A 490 16.85 2.07 -13.58
C THR A 490 18.28 2.56 -13.82
N ARG A 491 19.18 1.64 -14.16
CA ARG A 491 20.55 1.95 -14.56
C ARG A 491 20.56 2.92 -15.74
N GLU A 492 19.81 2.64 -16.77
CA GLU A 492 19.76 3.42 -18.01
C GLU A 492 19.26 4.85 -17.75
N TRP A 493 18.27 4.99 -16.84
CA TRP A 493 17.79 6.31 -16.42
C TRP A 493 18.90 7.10 -15.73
N LEU A 494 19.67 6.50 -14.84
CA LEU A 494 20.76 7.16 -14.12
C LEU A 494 21.89 7.55 -15.07
N GLU A 495 22.28 6.68 -16.00
CA GLU A 495 23.30 6.97 -17.02
C GLU A 495 22.92 8.18 -17.87
N GLU A 496 21.68 8.20 -18.39
CA GLU A 496 21.16 9.35 -19.15
C GLU A 496 21.07 10.61 -18.29
N HIS A 497 20.65 10.48 -17.02
CA HIS A 497 20.52 11.60 -16.10
C HIS A 497 21.86 12.24 -15.74
N PHE A 498 22.94 11.48 -15.63
CA PHE A 498 24.28 12.03 -15.45
C PHE A 498 24.77 12.77 -16.69
N VAL A 499 24.46 12.27 -17.89
CA VAL A 499 24.88 12.89 -19.16
C VAL A 499 24.06 14.12 -19.48
N ASN A 500 22.74 14.04 -19.31
CA ASN A 500 21.80 15.12 -19.63
C ASN A 500 20.68 15.23 -18.59
N PRO A 501 20.97 15.79 -17.41
CA PRO A 501 19.99 15.89 -16.34
C PRO A 501 18.75 16.70 -16.70
N GLN A 502 18.88 17.74 -17.54
CA GLN A 502 17.76 18.58 -17.97
C GLN A 502 16.74 17.83 -18.83
N LYS A 503 17.15 16.80 -19.56
CA LYS A 503 16.26 15.97 -20.40
C LYS A 503 15.27 15.18 -19.56
N LEU A 504 15.71 14.62 -18.43
CA LEU A 504 14.90 13.75 -17.57
C LEU A 504 14.31 14.47 -16.35
N SER A 505 14.88 15.61 -15.98
CA SER A 505 14.45 16.45 -14.88
C SER A 505 14.52 17.93 -15.27
N PRO A 506 13.59 18.45 -16.08
CA PRO A 506 13.61 19.84 -16.52
C PRO A 506 13.66 20.84 -15.35
N GLY A 507 14.53 21.83 -15.46
CA GLY A 507 14.74 22.84 -14.41
C GLY A 507 15.66 22.41 -13.27
N THR A 508 16.25 21.22 -13.31
CA THR A 508 17.22 20.79 -12.29
C THR A 508 18.49 21.64 -12.32
N PRO A 509 19.04 22.03 -11.15
CA PRO A 509 20.35 22.67 -11.07
C PRO A 509 21.52 21.69 -11.18
N MET A 510 21.26 20.39 -11.31
CA MET A 510 22.30 19.35 -11.43
C MET A 510 23.14 19.58 -12.71
N PRO A 511 24.48 19.63 -12.62
CA PRO A 511 25.33 19.74 -13.79
C PRO A 511 25.40 18.42 -14.56
N ALA A 512 25.68 18.50 -15.87
CA ALA A 512 25.98 17.35 -16.68
C ALA A 512 27.41 16.84 -16.39
N TYR A 513 27.58 15.52 -16.29
CA TYR A 513 28.86 14.87 -16.04
C TYR A 513 29.37 14.13 -17.28
N LYS A 514 30.67 14.22 -17.55
CA LYS A 514 31.34 13.49 -18.62
C LYS A 514 32.19 12.37 -18.03
N PHE A 515 31.55 11.35 -17.50
CA PHE A 515 32.24 10.16 -17.00
C PHE A 515 32.75 9.29 -18.15
N SER A 516 33.92 8.64 -17.97
CA SER A 516 34.28 7.50 -18.81
C SER A 516 33.25 6.37 -18.63
N SER A 517 33.15 5.45 -19.60
CA SER A 517 32.24 4.30 -19.46
C SER A 517 32.49 3.52 -18.18
N LYS A 518 33.74 3.39 -17.75
CA LYS A 518 34.12 2.72 -16.50
C LYS A 518 33.72 3.50 -15.27
N ASP A 519 33.85 4.82 -15.25
CA ASP A 519 33.48 5.65 -14.11
C ASP A 519 31.96 5.81 -14.04
N MET A 520 31.27 5.83 -15.17
CA MET A 520 29.81 5.79 -15.23
C MET A 520 29.27 4.50 -14.58
N ASP A 521 29.82 3.34 -14.97
CA ASP A 521 29.43 2.06 -14.38
C ASP A 521 29.65 2.03 -12.87
N ARG A 522 30.80 2.52 -12.38
CA ARG A 522 31.13 2.60 -10.96
C ARG A 522 30.17 3.53 -10.20
N MET A 523 29.94 4.73 -10.74
CA MET A 523 29.05 5.72 -10.14
C MET A 523 27.61 5.19 -10.04
N VAL A 524 27.09 4.64 -11.14
CA VAL A 524 25.72 4.10 -11.19
C VAL A 524 25.60 2.87 -10.27
N THR A 525 26.60 1.99 -10.25
CA THR A 525 26.62 0.83 -9.34
C THR A 525 26.59 1.27 -7.88
N TYR A 526 27.38 2.28 -7.51
CA TYR A 526 27.33 2.84 -6.15
C TYR A 526 25.96 3.43 -5.84
N VAL A 527 25.43 4.31 -6.68
CA VAL A 527 24.15 4.99 -6.45
C VAL A 527 22.98 3.98 -6.35
N LEU A 528 22.98 2.94 -7.16
CA LEU A 528 22.00 1.86 -7.09
C LEU A 528 22.17 0.96 -5.85
N SER A 529 23.34 0.93 -5.25
CA SER A 529 23.59 0.14 -4.04
C SER A 529 23.19 0.84 -2.74
N VAL A 530 22.86 2.12 -2.78
CA VAL A 530 22.44 2.91 -1.59
C VAL A 530 21.06 2.47 -1.15
N PRO A 531 20.90 1.93 0.10
CA PRO A 531 19.68 1.27 0.58
C PRO A 531 18.51 2.22 0.83
#